data_ca68f08298fb07a03e9c94379aa4cd0e
#
_entry.id   ca68f08298fb07a03e9c94379aa4cd0e
#
_cell.length_a   1.000
_cell.length_b   1.000
_cell.length_c   1.000
_cell.angle_alpha   90.00
_cell.angle_beta   90.00
_cell.angle_gamma   90.00
#
_symmetry.space_group_name_H-M   'P 1'
#
loop_
_entity.id
_entity.type
_entity.pdbx_description
1 polymer ?
#
loop_
_entity_poly.entity_id
_entity_poly.type
_entity_poly.pdbx_seq_one_letter_code
_entity_poly.pdbx_strand_id
1 'polypeptide(L)'
;MQISVKVVKNNIVDFGYQCKSCVYCQASVSLLSRNSVNKKILHIKNLLKIAETFFEKENVTFPKEWSVFNKIFNKQNISRKECLLLPFKTLAKALKS
;
A
#
# COMPACT_ATOMS: atom_id res chain seq x y z
N MET A 1 -9.39 0.93 10.09
CA MET A 1 -7.94 1.25 9.95
C MET A 1 -7.74 2.74 9.87
N GLN A 2 -6.71 3.23 10.48
CA GLN A 2 -6.32 4.63 10.43
C GLN A 2 -4.88 4.75 9.98
N ILE A 3 -4.64 5.68 9.06
CA ILE A 3 -3.29 5.97 8.58
C ILE A 3 -3.08 7.47 8.67
N SER A 4 -1.95 7.89 9.23
CA SER A 4 -1.53 9.28 9.23
C SER A 4 -0.13 9.38 8.66
N VAL A 5 0.07 10.37 7.79
CA VAL A 5 1.35 10.58 7.13
C VAL A 5 1.77 12.02 7.29
N LYS A 6 3.08 12.22 7.40
CA LYS A 6 3.67 13.56 7.37
C LYS A 6 4.40 13.74 6.06
N VAL A 7 4.07 14.79 5.34
CA VAL A 7 4.63 15.06 4.02
C VAL A 7 5.41 16.38 4.06
N VAL A 8 6.66 16.34 3.61
CA VAL A 8 7.50 17.53 3.50
C VAL A 8 8.14 17.51 2.11
N LYS A 9 7.98 18.59 1.37
CA LYS A 9 8.55 18.76 0.01
C LYS A 9 8.19 17.58 -0.91
N ASN A 10 6.93 17.12 -0.85
CA ASN A 10 6.40 16.01 -1.66
C ASN A 10 7.00 14.65 -1.31
N ASN A 11 7.66 14.54 -0.15
CA ASN A 11 8.16 13.26 0.35
C ASN A 11 7.41 12.88 1.62
N ILE A 12 7.12 11.59 1.77
CA ILE A 12 6.58 11.07 3.03
C ILE A 12 7.75 10.90 4.00
N VAL A 13 7.72 11.66 5.10
CA VAL A 13 8.81 11.62 6.09
C VAL A 13 8.41 10.83 7.33
N ASP A 14 7.13 10.59 7.54
CA ASP A 14 6.65 9.79 8.66
C ASP A 14 5.36 9.10 8.27
N PHE A 15 5.12 7.92 8.81
CA PHE A 15 3.96 7.09 8.50
C PHE A 15 3.52 6.35 9.76
N GLY A 16 2.36 6.73 10.28
CA GLY A 16 1.75 6.06 11.41
C GLY A 16 0.49 5.32 10.99
N TYR A 17 0.18 4.23 11.68
CA TYR A 17 -1.04 3.50 11.38
C TYR A 17 -1.56 2.77 12.62
N GLN A 18 -2.87 2.52 12.60
CA GLN A 18 -3.54 1.63 13.56
C GLN A 18 -4.40 0.66 12.77
N CYS A 19 -4.19 -0.61 13.02
CA CYS A 19 -4.91 -1.67 12.32
C CYS A 19 -5.35 -2.73 13.33
N LYS A 20 -6.66 -2.93 13.45
CA LYS A 20 -7.24 -3.97 14.30
C LYS A 20 -7.84 -5.09 13.47
N SER A 21 -7.51 -5.12 12.18
CA SER A 21 -8.05 -6.10 11.24
C SER A 21 -7.21 -7.38 11.21
N CYS A 22 -7.47 -8.22 10.21
CA CYS A 22 -6.83 -9.52 10.08
C CYS A 22 -5.32 -9.44 9.81
N VAL A 23 -4.65 -10.58 9.89
CA VAL A 23 -3.20 -10.70 9.68
C VAL A 23 -2.78 -10.17 8.31
N TYR A 24 -3.57 -10.42 7.27
CA TYR A 24 -3.25 -9.94 5.91
C TYR A 24 -3.24 -8.42 5.84
N CYS A 25 -4.18 -7.78 6.50
CA CYS A 25 -4.24 -6.33 6.57
C CYS A 25 -3.02 -5.76 7.30
N GLN A 26 -2.66 -6.38 8.42
CA GLN A 26 -1.50 -5.96 9.21
C GLN A 26 -0.20 -6.12 8.41
N ALA A 27 -0.05 -7.24 7.71
CA ALA A 27 1.13 -7.47 6.88
C ALA A 27 1.24 -6.43 5.76
N SER A 28 0.12 -6.14 5.10
CA SER A 28 0.07 -5.18 4.01
C SER A 28 0.45 -3.76 4.49
N VAL A 29 -0.15 -3.30 5.59
CA VAL A 29 0.13 -1.96 6.09
C VAL A 29 1.55 -1.84 6.64
N SER A 30 2.08 -2.90 7.22
CA SER A 30 3.45 -2.91 7.71
C SER A 30 4.45 -2.73 6.55
N LEU A 31 4.27 -3.48 5.46
CA LEU A 31 5.11 -3.34 4.28
C LEU A 31 4.95 -1.96 3.65
N LEU A 32 3.71 -1.46 3.57
CA LEU A 32 3.44 -0.14 3.01
C LEU A 32 4.14 0.94 3.82
N SER A 33 4.05 0.89 5.13
CA SER A 33 4.69 1.84 6.03
C SER A 33 6.21 1.86 5.82
N ARG A 34 6.85 0.69 5.82
CA ARG A 34 8.31 0.58 5.68
C ARG A 34 8.80 1.10 4.33
N ASN A 35 8.01 0.91 3.28
CA ASN A 35 8.44 1.23 1.93
C ASN A 35 7.96 2.60 1.44
N SER A 36 7.15 3.30 2.24
CA SER A 36 6.64 4.62 1.88
C SER A 36 7.48 5.76 2.44
N VAL A 37 8.12 5.55 3.58
CA VAL A 37 8.94 6.59 4.23
C VAL A 37 10.13 6.92 3.33
N ASN A 38 10.40 8.21 3.17
CA ASN A 38 11.45 8.76 2.30
C ASN A 38 11.16 8.58 0.80
N LYS A 39 9.91 8.31 0.43
CA LYS A 39 9.51 8.21 -0.98
C LYS A 39 8.69 9.42 -1.39
N LYS A 40 8.80 9.79 -2.66
CA LYS A 40 8.00 10.88 -3.21
C LYS A 40 6.55 10.46 -3.36
N ILE A 41 5.63 11.40 -3.14
CA ILE A 41 4.20 11.16 -3.26
C ILE A 41 3.86 10.59 -4.65
N LEU A 42 4.53 11.08 -5.69
CA LEU A 42 4.28 10.60 -7.06
C LEU A 42 4.53 9.10 -7.16
N HIS A 43 5.62 8.60 -6.58
CA HIS A 43 5.94 7.18 -6.59
C HIS A 43 4.89 6.37 -5.78
N ILE A 44 4.44 6.93 -4.67
CA ILE A 44 3.41 6.28 -3.84
C ILE A 44 2.08 6.21 -4.60
N LYS A 45 1.70 7.26 -5.32
CA LYS A 45 0.48 7.25 -6.13
C LYS A 45 0.54 6.17 -7.22
N ASN A 46 1.70 5.98 -7.84
CA ASN A 46 1.90 4.91 -8.81
C ASN A 46 1.73 3.53 -8.16
N LEU A 47 2.30 3.34 -6.96
CA LEU A 47 2.15 2.10 -6.20
C LEU A 47 0.67 1.82 -5.90
N LEU A 48 -0.07 2.84 -5.44
CA LEU A 48 -1.49 2.70 -5.13
C LEU A 48 -2.28 2.26 -6.36
N LYS A 49 -1.96 2.84 -7.51
CA LYS A 49 -2.63 2.49 -8.76
C LYS A 49 -2.35 1.04 -9.17
N ILE A 50 -1.10 0.60 -9.05
CA ILE A 50 -0.71 -0.77 -9.35
C ILE A 50 -1.45 -1.74 -8.42
N ALA A 51 -1.49 -1.44 -7.13
CA ALA A 51 -2.16 -2.30 -6.15
C ALA A 51 -3.66 -2.42 -6.45
N GLU A 52 -4.33 -1.32 -6.79
CA GLU A 52 -5.75 -1.33 -7.10
C GLU A 52 -6.09 -2.21 -8.30
N THR A 53 -5.19 -2.27 -9.28
CA THR A 53 -5.43 -3.06 -10.51
C THR A 53 -4.90 -4.48 -10.43
N PHE A 54 -4.12 -4.81 -9.43
CA PHE A 54 -3.43 -6.11 -9.34
C PHE A 54 -4.37 -7.31 -9.46
N PHE A 55 -5.50 -7.27 -8.73
CA PHE A 55 -6.44 -8.39 -8.73
C PHE A 55 -7.46 -8.32 -9.85
N GLU A 56 -7.53 -7.19 -10.56
CA GLU A 56 -8.47 -7.01 -11.66
C GLU A 56 -7.88 -7.43 -13.00
N LYS A 57 -6.57 -7.32 -13.16
CA LYS A 57 -5.86 -7.64 -14.40
C LYS A 57 -4.95 -8.84 -14.19
N GLU A 58 -4.84 -9.71 -15.20
CA GLU A 58 -4.09 -10.95 -15.07
C GLU A 58 -2.57 -10.78 -15.06
N ASN A 59 -2.05 -9.79 -15.75
CA ASN A 59 -0.61 -9.64 -15.99
C ASN A 59 0.02 -8.46 -15.24
N VAL A 60 -0.59 -8.02 -14.15
CA VAL A 60 -0.04 -6.94 -13.35
C VAL A 60 0.91 -7.51 -12.30
N THR A 61 2.13 -6.98 -12.26
CA THR A 61 3.10 -7.32 -11.21
C THR A 61 3.71 -6.02 -10.70
N PHE A 62 4.20 -6.05 -9.45
CA PHE A 62 4.87 -4.89 -8.89
C PHE A 62 6.23 -4.71 -9.54
N PRO A 63 6.63 -3.46 -9.88
CA PRO A 63 7.95 -3.21 -10.43
C PRO A 63 9.04 -3.52 -9.41
N LYS A 64 10.30 -3.53 -9.86
CA LYS A 64 11.44 -3.92 -9.04
C LYS A 64 11.52 -3.17 -7.71
N GLU A 65 11.23 -1.88 -7.70
CA GLU A 65 11.29 -1.08 -6.46
C GLU A 65 10.22 -1.45 -5.44
N TRP A 66 9.12 -2.09 -5.90
CA TRP A 66 8.03 -2.52 -5.04
C TRP A 66 7.89 -4.04 -4.98
N SER A 67 8.93 -4.77 -5.40
CA SER A 67 8.86 -6.23 -5.52
C SER A 67 8.56 -6.93 -4.19
N VAL A 68 8.81 -6.28 -3.06
CA VAL A 68 8.50 -6.84 -1.75
C VAL A 68 6.99 -7.15 -1.60
N PHE A 69 6.15 -6.40 -2.29
CA PHE A 69 4.70 -6.62 -2.24
C PHE A 69 4.27 -7.89 -2.96
N ASN A 70 5.09 -8.43 -3.85
CA ASN A 70 4.78 -9.71 -4.51
C ASN A 70 4.68 -10.87 -3.52
N LYS A 71 5.24 -10.73 -2.32
CA LYS A 71 5.15 -11.76 -1.28
C LYS A 71 3.73 -11.93 -0.75
N ILE A 72 2.95 -10.87 -0.69
CA ILE A 72 1.57 -10.91 -0.19
C ILE A 72 0.55 -10.70 -1.30
N PHE A 73 0.88 -9.95 -2.34
CA PHE A 73 0.01 -9.73 -3.49
C PHE A 73 0.25 -10.82 -4.52
N ASN A 74 -0.48 -11.92 -4.41
CA ASN A 74 -0.45 -13.00 -5.40
C ASN A 74 -1.87 -13.52 -5.61
N LYS A 75 -2.05 -14.27 -6.69
CA LYS A 75 -3.40 -14.74 -7.08
C LYS A 75 -3.97 -15.75 -6.11
N GLN A 76 -3.13 -16.41 -5.31
CA GLN A 76 -3.60 -17.33 -4.28
C GLN A 76 -4.31 -16.61 -3.14
N ASN A 77 -4.00 -15.33 -2.94
CA ASN A 77 -4.60 -14.50 -1.89
C ASN A 77 -5.79 -13.68 -2.37
N ILE A 78 -6.38 -14.03 -3.52
CA ILE A 78 -7.48 -13.25 -4.09
C ILE A 78 -8.68 -13.15 -3.14
N SER A 79 -8.93 -14.19 -2.34
CA SER A 79 -10.01 -14.18 -1.33
C SER A 79 -9.76 -13.15 -0.22
N ARG A 80 -8.54 -12.68 -0.09
CA ARG A 80 -8.14 -11.67 0.91
C ARG A 80 -7.82 -10.33 0.28
N LYS A 81 -8.20 -10.11 -0.97
CA LYS A 81 -7.86 -8.89 -1.70
C LYS A 81 -8.30 -7.61 -0.99
N GLU A 82 -9.47 -7.62 -0.37
CA GLU A 82 -9.97 -6.44 0.33
C GLU A 82 -9.13 -6.11 1.55
N CYS A 83 -8.68 -7.11 2.31
CA CYS A 83 -7.78 -6.91 3.43
C CYS A 83 -6.44 -6.35 2.97
N LEU A 84 -5.91 -6.89 1.87
CA LEU A 84 -4.63 -6.45 1.33
C LEU A 84 -4.69 -5.03 0.75
N LEU A 85 -5.82 -4.67 0.15
CA LEU A 85 -6.00 -3.35 -0.48
C LEU A 85 -6.43 -2.26 0.50
N LEU A 86 -6.96 -2.62 1.66
CA LEU A 86 -7.47 -1.63 2.61
C LEU A 86 -6.43 -0.57 2.99
N PRO A 87 -5.16 -0.93 3.33
CA PRO A 87 -4.15 0.10 3.62
C PRO A 87 -3.91 1.03 2.45
N PHE A 88 -3.91 0.51 1.23
CA PHE A 88 -3.69 1.32 0.03
C PHE A 88 -4.82 2.31 -0.19
N LYS A 89 -6.06 1.87 -0.01
CA LYS A 89 -7.24 2.75 -0.13
C LYS A 89 -7.23 3.81 0.95
N THR A 90 -6.88 3.44 2.16
CA THR A 90 -6.81 4.39 3.29
C THR A 90 -5.71 5.43 3.07
N LEU A 91 -4.55 5.00 2.59
CA LEU A 91 -3.46 5.93 2.28
C LEU A 91 -3.85 6.89 1.15
N ALA A 92 -4.54 6.41 0.14
CA ALA A 92 -5.00 7.25 -0.96
C ALA A 92 -5.89 8.39 -0.44
N LYS A 93 -6.78 8.09 0.51
CA LYS A 93 -7.62 9.12 1.14
C LYS A 93 -6.78 10.11 1.96
N ALA A 94 -5.78 9.62 2.68
CA ALA A 94 -4.91 10.49 3.48
C ALA A 94 -4.11 11.45 2.59
N LEU A 95 -3.69 11.01 1.41
CA LEU A 95 -2.91 11.83 0.50
C LEU A 95 -3.75 12.86 -0.26
N LYS A 96 -5.07 12.66 -0.34
CA LYS A 96 -5.98 13.60 -1.00
C LYS A 96 -6.42 14.75 -0.09
N SER A 97 -6.29 14.61 1.20
CA SER A 97 -6.73 15.62 2.15
C SER A 97 -5.69 16.70 2.49
#